data_119728e6d685bb616c668a4508712af9
#
_entry.id   119728e6d685bb616c668a4508712af9
#
_cell.length_a   1.000
_cell.length_b   1.000
_cell.length_c   1.000
_cell.angle_alpha   90.00
_cell.angle_beta   90.00
_cell.angle_gamma   90.00
#
_symmetry.space_group_name_H-M   'P 1'
#
loop_
_entity.id
_entity.type
_entity.pdbx_description
1 polymer ?
#
loop_
_entity_poly.entity_id
_entity_poly.type
_entity_poly.pdbx_seq_one_letter_code
_entity_poly.pdbx_strand_id
1 'polypeptide(L)'
;MSASYTMLIPFLPLYLKNELGASPDSLNLWSGAIFAVSFAVCAVMAPIWGKMSDSRGKKLMLLRSSTMIAISYFAGAFVQTPFQLFLVRAFQGFAAGLWPASLALTSAYTPANKVGISMGVMQSANICGGILGPLFGGILAQYFGIRTSFMIAGCALVIITVLTLVLIKEPPATDKNKKDKPTSYKELLHRDGVMVILIAAGLTNMVIMLLQPILTLYVGELRGSDENLIMISGFVFSLSGFAGAIAAPIWGRKGQAIGFYRTMVTGLTASGLLIALQFIPNTLVPFAMLQFCVGLGFSGIFPSANSMAINLTSPLERGSMFGMLFSAQQVGGTIGPIIGGAIATYLNLASIFLLSGCTLLCIALFVVLKAPASLKAAPSTCAKETRSHDAIAEIKEQVASEIASQLEAEQAAAKSVRKHNNHDLEERTID
;
A
#
# COMPACT_ATOMS: atom_id res chain seq x y z
N MET A 1 9.20 8.52 -0.10
CA MET A 1 9.40 7.07 0.04
C MET A 1 9.31 6.34 -1.30
N SER A 2 8.14 6.27 -1.95
CA SER A 2 7.99 5.55 -3.23
C SER A 2 8.97 6.05 -4.29
N ALA A 3 9.07 7.35 -4.48
CA ALA A 3 10.02 7.95 -5.42
C ALA A 3 11.47 7.55 -5.15
N SER A 4 11.93 7.61 -3.89
CA SER A 4 13.30 7.21 -3.54
C SER A 4 13.54 5.72 -3.78
N TYR A 5 12.53 4.87 -3.54
CA TYR A 5 12.64 3.44 -3.78
C TYR A 5 12.70 3.07 -5.27
N THR A 6 11.90 3.74 -6.11
CA THR A 6 11.80 3.44 -7.54
C THR A 6 12.84 4.16 -8.39
N MET A 7 13.51 5.19 -7.83
CA MET A 7 14.39 6.12 -8.54
C MET A 7 15.51 5.44 -9.35
N LEU A 8 16.08 4.37 -8.82
CA LEU A 8 17.24 3.70 -9.41
C LEU A 8 16.92 2.39 -10.13
N ILE A 9 15.68 1.91 -10.01
CA ILE A 9 15.27 0.63 -10.58
C ILE A 9 15.56 0.51 -12.07
N PRO A 10 15.21 1.49 -12.94
CA PRO A 10 15.45 1.39 -14.37
C PRO A 10 16.93 1.44 -14.78
N PHE A 11 17.79 1.98 -13.93
CA PHE A 11 19.20 2.21 -14.23
C PHE A 11 20.13 1.09 -13.76
N LEU A 12 19.61 0.06 -13.08
CA LEU A 12 20.39 -1.08 -12.60
C LEU A 12 21.11 -1.85 -13.68
N PRO A 13 20.53 -2.13 -14.86
CA PRO A 13 21.26 -2.77 -15.95
C PRO A 13 22.43 -1.91 -16.47
N LEU A 14 22.24 -0.58 -16.52
CA LEU A 14 23.32 0.35 -16.91
C LEU A 14 24.41 0.39 -15.83
N TYR A 15 24.05 0.33 -14.56
CA TYR A 15 25.00 0.27 -13.45
C TYR A 15 25.84 -1.01 -13.50
N LEU A 16 25.22 -2.15 -13.79
CA LEU A 16 25.90 -3.43 -14.00
C LEU A 16 26.88 -3.39 -15.16
N LYS A 17 26.47 -2.81 -16.30
CA LYS A 17 27.27 -2.74 -17.52
C LYS A 17 28.44 -1.77 -17.38
N ASN A 18 28.15 -0.53 -16.95
CA ASN A 18 29.09 0.58 -17.05
C ASN A 18 30.04 0.70 -15.85
N GLU A 19 29.58 0.32 -14.65
CA GLU A 19 30.35 0.57 -13.42
C GLU A 19 30.75 -0.71 -12.69
N LEU A 20 30.02 -1.84 -12.85
CA LEU A 20 30.31 -3.09 -12.18
C LEU A 20 30.96 -4.15 -13.08
N GLY A 21 31.23 -3.84 -14.34
CA GLY A 21 32.00 -4.69 -15.25
C GLY A 21 31.31 -6.01 -15.61
N ALA A 22 29.98 -6.08 -15.57
CA ALA A 22 29.26 -7.27 -15.98
C ALA A 22 29.48 -7.54 -17.48
N SER A 23 29.88 -8.80 -17.81
CA SER A 23 30.05 -9.19 -19.22
C SER A 23 28.70 -9.18 -19.94
N PRO A 24 28.68 -8.90 -21.26
CA PRO A 24 27.45 -8.89 -22.06
C PRO A 24 26.64 -10.19 -21.90
N ASP A 25 27.30 -11.34 -21.83
CA ASP A 25 26.67 -12.67 -21.71
C ASP A 25 26.01 -12.85 -20.33
N SER A 26 26.56 -12.27 -19.28
CA SER A 26 26.04 -12.38 -17.91
C SER A 26 25.11 -11.23 -17.51
N LEU A 27 25.04 -10.14 -18.26
CA LEU A 27 24.29 -8.92 -17.93
C LEU A 27 22.79 -9.20 -17.69
N ASN A 28 22.18 -9.96 -18.62
CA ASN A 28 20.77 -10.29 -18.54
C ASN A 28 20.47 -11.18 -17.32
N LEU A 29 21.34 -12.16 -17.06
CA LEU A 29 21.23 -13.04 -15.90
C LEU A 29 21.33 -12.26 -14.58
N TRP A 30 22.36 -11.40 -14.46
CA TRP A 30 22.54 -10.58 -13.27
C TRP A 30 21.38 -9.58 -13.07
N SER A 31 20.94 -8.94 -14.16
CA SER A 31 19.79 -8.03 -14.09
C SER A 31 18.55 -8.75 -13.56
N GLY A 32 18.20 -9.89 -14.12
CA GLY A 32 17.07 -10.69 -13.67
C GLY A 32 17.21 -11.17 -12.23
N ALA A 33 18.38 -11.69 -11.84
CA ALA A 33 18.64 -12.20 -10.49
C ALA A 33 18.56 -11.08 -9.43
N ILE A 34 19.12 -9.91 -9.71
CA ILE A 34 19.12 -8.73 -8.82
C ILE A 34 17.70 -8.19 -8.60
N PHE A 35 16.85 -8.22 -9.62
CA PHE A 35 15.44 -7.89 -9.47
C PHE A 35 14.69 -8.97 -8.67
N ALA A 36 14.80 -10.21 -9.09
CA ALA A 36 14.07 -11.33 -8.50
C ALA A 36 14.37 -11.50 -7.00
N VAL A 37 15.64 -11.40 -6.59
CA VAL A 37 16.02 -11.61 -5.19
C VAL A 37 15.35 -10.63 -4.24
N SER A 38 15.21 -9.35 -4.64
CA SER A 38 14.56 -8.35 -3.80
C SER A 38 13.08 -8.69 -3.57
N PHE A 39 12.35 -9.05 -4.62
CA PHE A 39 10.95 -9.43 -4.52
C PHE A 39 10.76 -10.76 -3.77
N ALA A 40 11.61 -11.76 -4.03
CA ALA A 40 11.53 -13.05 -3.38
C ALA A 40 11.77 -12.93 -1.87
N VAL A 41 12.84 -12.27 -1.46
CA VAL A 41 13.14 -12.04 -0.02
C VAL A 41 12.04 -11.19 0.62
N CYS A 42 11.54 -10.15 -0.08
CA CYS A 42 10.44 -9.33 0.39
C CYS A 42 9.16 -10.14 0.60
N ALA A 43 8.81 -11.04 -0.33
CA ALA A 43 7.63 -11.89 -0.22
C ALA A 43 7.64 -12.74 1.06
N VAL A 44 8.81 -13.28 1.44
CA VAL A 44 9.00 -14.08 2.65
C VAL A 44 8.99 -13.19 3.90
N MET A 45 9.66 -12.05 3.84
CA MET A 45 9.86 -11.20 5.02
C MET A 45 8.66 -10.31 5.36
N ALA A 46 7.85 -9.93 4.38
CA ALA A 46 6.73 -9.02 4.57
C ALA A 46 5.71 -9.49 5.63
N PRO A 47 5.27 -10.77 5.66
CA PRO A 47 4.39 -11.26 6.72
C PRO A 47 5.05 -11.20 8.11
N ILE A 48 6.35 -11.56 8.18
CA ILE A 48 7.11 -11.58 9.44
C ILE A 48 7.16 -10.17 10.03
N TRP A 49 7.48 -9.18 9.20
CA TRP A 49 7.51 -7.78 9.62
C TRP A 49 6.13 -7.23 9.92
N GLY A 50 5.10 -7.69 9.20
CA GLY A 50 3.70 -7.36 9.47
C GLY A 50 3.28 -7.76 10.88
N LYS A 51 3.55 -9.02 11.26
CA LYS A 51 3.27 -9.53 12.62
C LYS A 51 4.08 -8.78 13.69
N MET A 52 5.34 -8.47 13.39
CA MET A 52 6.18 -7.71 14.31
C MET A 52 5.67 -6.26 14.48
N SER A 53 5.06 -5.67 13.45
CA SER A 53 4.42 -4.36 13.52
C SER A 53 3.25 -4.34 14.51
N ASP A 54 2.48 -5.43 14.57
CA ASP A 54 1.37 -5.55 15.52
C ASP A 54 1.85 -5.67 16.97
N SER A 55 2.99 -6.35 17.20
CA SER A 55 3.52 -6.61 18.55
C SER A 55 4.43 -5.51 19.10
N ARG A 56 5.27 -4.89 18.26
CA ARG A 56 6.30 -3.92 18.66
C ARG A 56 5.97 -2.46 18.36
N GLY A 57 4.87 -2.20 17.68
CA GLY A 57 4.44 -0.86 17.29
C GLY A 57 4.66 -0.54 15.81
N LYS A 58 3.74 0.20 15.24
CA LYS A 58 3.68 0.49 13.81
C LYS A 58 4.72 1.52 13.39
N LYS A 59 4.91 2.57 14.21
CA LYS A 59 5.95 3.60 14.01
C LYS A 59 7.35 2.99 14.05
N LEU A 60 7.62 2.11 15.02
CA LEU A 60 8.93 1.48 15.15
C LEU A 60 9.27 0.65 13.90
N MET A 61 8.30 -0.09 13.37
CA MET A 61 8.51 -0.88 12.14
C MET A 61 8.70 -0.02 10.91
N LEU A 62 8.02 1.13 10.84
CA LEU A 62 8.22 2.11 9.78
C LEU A 62 9.65 2.69 9.83
N LEU A 63 10.11 3.12 11.00
CA LEU A 63 11.46 3.64 11.23
C LEU A 63 12.54 2.59 10.91
N ARG A 64 12.36 1.36 11.39
CA ARG A 64 13.26 0.25 11.07
C ARG A 64 13.41 0.07 9.55
N SER A 65 12.29 -0.05 8.85
CA SER A 65 12.30 -0.32 7.41
C SER A 65 12.94 0.84 6.64
N SER A 66 12.57 2.10 6.94
CA SER A 66 13.14 3.27 6.27
C SER A 66 14.66 3.40 6.51
N THR A 67 15.12 3.15 7.75
CA THR A 67 16.55 3.18 8.09
C THR A 67 17.33 2.08 7.37
N MET A 68 16.84 0.83 7.38
CA MET A 68 17.52 -0.28 6.72
C MET A 68 17.55 -0.11 5.18
N ILE A 69 16.49 0.43 4.59
CA ILE A 69 16.48 0.76 3.17
C ILE A 69 17.47 1.88 2.89
N ALA A 70 17.55 2.94 3.70
CA ALA A 70 18.56 3.99 3.53
C ALA A 70 19.99 3.43 3.57
N ILE A 71 20.29 2.54 4.53
CA ILE A 71 21.59 1.84 4.62
C ILE A 71 21.85 1.05 3.34
N SER A 72 20.85 0.34 2.79
CA SER A 72 21.01 -0.41 1.55
C SER A 72 21.33 0.47 0.34
N TYR A 73 20.79 1.70 0.30
CA TYR A 73 21.10 2.66 -0.76
C TYR A 73 22.52 3.18 -0.64
N PHE A 74 22.97 3.53 0.57
CA PHE A 74 24.38 3.89 0.77
C PHE A 74 25.33 2.73 0.43
N ALA A 75 25.01 1.51 0.88
CA ALA A 75 25.80 0.33 0.50
C ALA A 75 25.83 0.14 -1.04
N GLY A 76 24.70 0.36 -1.73
CA GLY A 76 24.60 0.30 -3.18
C GLY A 76 25.49 1.29 -3.93
N ALA A 77 25.85 2.43 -3.32
CA ALA A 77 26.77 3.39 -3.89
C ALA A 77 28.23 2.91 -3.90
N PHE A 78 28.59 2.01 -2.98
CA PHE A 78 29.98 1.53 -2.79
C PHE A 78 30.24 0.14 -3.34
N VAL A 79 29.26 -0.52 -3.94
CA VAL A 79 29.46 -1.84 -4.56
C VAL A 79 30.41 -1.76 -5.77
N GLN A 80 31.20 -2.82 -5.94
CA GLN A 80 32.20 -2.93 -7.00
C GLN A 80 31.95 -4.12 -7.93
N THR A 81 31.10 -5.06 -7.52
CA THR A 81 30.81 -6.27 -8.28
C THR A 81 29.30 -6.52 -8.39
N PRO A 82 28.83 -7.22 -9.45
CA PRO A 82 27.43 -7.62 -9.59
C PRO A 82 26.93 -8.45 -8.39
N PHE A 83 27.77 -9.32 -7.83
CA PHE A 83 27.42 -10.13 -6.68
C PHE A 83 27.19 -9.29 -5.40
N GLN A 84 28.00 -8.25 -5.17
CA GLN A 84 27.77 -7.33 -4.05
C GLN A 84 26.43 -6.59 -4.21
N LEU A 85 26.10 -6.15 -5.44
CA LEU A 85 24.81 -5.53 -5.71
C LEU A 85 23.64 -6.51 -5.47
N PHE A 86 23.79 -7.78 -5.84
CA PHE A 86 22.82 -8.82 -5.53
C PHE A 86 22.58 -8.96 -4.01
N LEU A 87 23.65 -8.97 -3.20
CA LEU A 87 23.54 -9.03 -1.74
C LEU A 87 22.86 -7.78 -1.16
N VAL A 88 23.19 -6.59 -1.65
CA VAL A 88 22.52 -5.33 -1.26
C VAL A 88 21.03 -5.38 -1.60
N ARG A 89 20.66 -5.93 -2.74
CA ARG A 89 19.27 -6.10 -3.15
C ARG A 89 18.53 -7.15 -2.29
N ALA A 90 19.19 -8.25 -1.94
CA ALA A 90 18.64 -9.21 -1.00
C ALA A 90 18.40 -8.57 0.37
N PHE A 91 19.36 -7.79 0.86
CA PHE A 91 19.19 -7.01 2.10
C PHE A 91 18.06 -5.97 1.99
N GLN A 92 17.89 -5.35 0.84
CA GLN A 92 16.78 -4.42 0.60
C GLN A 92 15.42 -5.13 0.65
N GLY A 93 15.32 -6.34 0.09
CA GLY A 93 14.16 -7.23 0.24
C GLY A 93 13.89 -7.59 1.71
N PHE A 94 14.95 -7.92 2.48
CA PHE A 94 14.84 -8.17 3.91
C PHE A 94 14.39 -6.91 4.70
N ALA A 95 14.89 -5.74 4.34
CA ALA A 95 14.51 -4.46 4.93
C ALA A 95 13.07 -4.03 4.60
N ALA A 96 12.42 -4.68 3.65
CA ALA A 96 11.07 -4.36 3.18
C ALA A 96 10.03 -4.35 4.31
N GLY A 97 8.85 -3.83 4.01
CA GLY A 97 7.77 -3.65 4.99
C GLY A 97 7.41 -2.20 5.24
N LEU A 98 8.11 -1.25 4.58
CA LEU A 98 7.83 0.18 4.68
C LEU A 98 6.40 0.52 4.27
N TRP A 99 5.94 -0.05 3.15
CA TRP A 99 4.60 0.17 2.63
C TRP A 99 3.49 -0.44 3.52
N PRO A 100 3.54 -1.73 3.89
CA PRO A 100 2.56 -2.30 4.82
C PRO A 100 2.54 -1.61 6.18
N ALA A 101 3.70 -1.23 6.72
CA ALA A 101 3.78 -0.49 7.98
C ALA A 101 3.13 0.91 7.86
N SER A 102 3.32 1.60 6.73
CA SER A 102 2.68 2.89 6.45
C SER A 102 1.16 2.75 6.36
N LEU A 103 0.65 1.71 5.69
CA LEU A 103 -0.78 1.43 5.61
C LEU A 103 -1.37 1.11 7.00
N ALA A 104 -0.69 0.26 7.77
CA ALA A 104 -1.11 -0.10 9.13
C ALA A 104 -1.13 1.13 10.07
N LEU A 105 -0.12 2.01 9.95
CA LEU A 105 -0.05 3.23 10.72
C LEU A 105 -1.16 4.20 10.32
N THR A 106 -1.34 4.46 9.02
CA THR A 106 -2.40 5.32 8.49
C THR A 106 -3.78 4.82 8.90
N SER A 107 -4.01 3.51 8.82
CA SER A 107 -5.28 2.91 9.24
C SER A 107 -5.57 3.07 10.73
N ALA A 108 -4.54 3.17 11.57
CA ALA A 108 -4.69 3.36 13.01
C ALA A 108 -5.10 4.79 13.38
N TYR A 109 -4.70 5.79 12.59
CA TYR A 109 -5.09 7.19 12.80
C TYR A 109 -6.39 7.58 12.09
N THR A 110 -6.84 6.78 11.13
CA THR A 110 -7.97 7.17 10.28
C THR A 110 -9.29 6.71 10.89
N PRO A 111 -10.25 7.63 11.12
CA PRO A 111 -11.62 7.27 11.51
C PRO A 111 -12.25 6.34 10.46
N ALA A 112 -13.11 5.43 10.91
CA ALA A 112 -13.71 4.39 10.06
C ALA A 112 -14.44 4.97 8.82
N ASN A 113 -15.08 6.13 8.97
CA ASN A 113 -15.80 6.81 7.89
C ASN A 113 -14.89 7.48 6.84
N LYS A 114 -13.56 7.55 7.07
CA LYS A 114 -12.59 8.15 6.15
C LYS A 114 -11.54 7.17 5.63
N VAL A 115 -11.61 5.90 6.00
CA VAL A 115 -10.62 4.87 5.62
C VAL A 115 -10.44 4.78 4.11
N GLY A 116 -11.53 4.75 3.34
CA GLY A 116 -11.43 4.65 1.88
C GLY A 116 -10.71 5.82 1.24
N ILE A 117 -11.00 7.05 1.69
CA ILE A 117 -10.32 8.25 1.20
C ILE A 117 -8.83 8.20 1.56
N SER A 118 -8.51 7.86 2.82
CA SER A 118 -7.13 7.79 3.29
C SER A 118 -6.31 6.73 2.53
N MET A 119 -6.89 5.56 2.27
CA MET A 119 -6.23 4.53 1.46
C MET A 119 -6.07 4.97 0.00
N GLY A 120 -7.05 5.69 -0.56
CA GLY A 120 -6.98 6.29 -1.90
C GLY A 120 -5.86 7.32 -2.00
N VAL A 121 -5.75 8.24 -1.03
CA VAL A 121 -4.68 9.25 -0.97
C VAL A 121 -3.30 8.60 -0.82
N MET A 122 -3.18 7.59 0.04
CA MET A 122 -1.95 6.81 0.18
C MET A 122 -1.55 6.15 -1.14
N GLN A 123 -2.51 5.57 -1.85
CA GLN A 123 -2.26 4.95 -3.16
C GLN A 123 -1.86 6.00 -4.21
N SER A 124 -2.53 7.16 -4.24
CA SER A 124 -2.15 8.26 -5.14
C SER A 124 -0.70 8.71 -4.88
N ALA A 125 -0.33 8.91 -3.62
CA ALA A 125 1.04 9.29 -3.24
C ALA A 125 2.07 8.21 -3.65
N ASN A 126 1.71 6.93 -3.52
CA ASN A 126 2.56 5.82 -3.95
C ASN A 126 2.75 5.80 -5.48
N ILE A 127 1.67 5.98 -6.23
CA ILE A 127 1.70 6.05 -7.71
C ILE A 127 2.51 7.25 -8.17
N CYS A 128 2.26 8.44 -7.63
CA CYS A 128 3.03 9.64 -7.93
C CYS A 128 4.53 9.43 -7.68
N GLY A 129 4.88 8.83 -6.54
CA GLY A 129 6.25 8.49 -6.23
C GLY A 129 6.86 7.48 -7.20
N GLY A 130 6.07 6.49 -7.63
CA GLY A 130 6.48 5.50 -8.64
C GLY A 130 6.78 6.11 -10.01
N ILE A 131 6.08 7.17 -10.40
CA ILE A 131 6.27 7.90 -11.67
C ILE A 131 7.44 8.88 -11.56
N LEU A 132 7.45 9.69 -10.51
CA LEU A 132 8.46 10.73 -10.31
C LEU A 132 9.83 10.16 -9.95
N GLY A 133 9.88 8.98 -9.30
CA GLY A 133 11.14 8.35 -8.92
C GLY A 133 12.08 8.11 -10.09
N PRO A 134 11.70 7.33 -11.11
CA PRO A 134 12.54 7.10 -12.29
C PRO A 134 12.89 8.38 -13.05
N LEU A 135 11.98 9.35 -13.11
CA LEU A 135 12.23 10.66 -13.74
C LEU A 135 13.37 11.40 -13.04
N PHE A 136 13.26 11.59 -11.73
CA PHE A 136 14.32 12.22 -10.94
C PHE A 136 15.60 11.39 -10.94
N GLY A 137 15.48 10.06 -10.87
CA GLY A 137 16.62 9.16 -10.92
C GLY A 137 17.39 9.25 -12.22
N GLY A 138 16.70 9.35 -13.36
CA GLY A 138 17.31 9.56 -14.68
C GLY A 138 18.07 10.87 -14.79
N ILE A 139 17.47 11.96 -14.34
CA ILE A 139 18.12 13.28 -14.30
C ILE A 139 19.37 13.23 -13.41
N LEU A 140 19.24 12.72 -12.20
CA LEU A 140 20.37 12.62 -11.27
C LEU A 140 21.48 11.71 -11.79
N ALA A 141 21.14 10.56 -12.38
CA ALA A 141 22.11 9.63 -12.92
C ALA A 141 22.87 10.23 -14.12
N GLN A 142 22.20 11.04 -14.93
CA GLN A 142 22.80 11.71 -16.07
C GLN A 142 23.78 12.81 -15.66
N TYR A 143 23.44 13.64 -14.67
CA TYR A 143 24.26 14.77 -14.25
C TYR A 143 25.32 14.42 -13.20
N PHE A 144 25.02 13.51 -12.29
CA PHE A 144 25.86 13.20 -11.14
C PHE A 144 26.41 11.78 -11.11
N GLY A 145 26.01 10.95 -12.07
CA GLY A 145 26.35 9.52 -12.09
C GLY A 145 25.47 8.67 -11.16
N ILE A 146 25.49 7.36 -11.40
CA ILE A 146 24.58 6.41 -10.72
C ILE A 146 24.93 6.27 -9.23
N ARG A 147 26.21 6.22 -8.88
CA ARG A 147 26.66 6.10 -7.46
C ARG A 147 26.20 7.27 -6.60
N THR A 148 26.37 8.49 -7.12
CA THR A 148 25.89 9.70 -6.43
C THR A 148 24.36 9.71 -6.30
N SER A 149 23.66 9.22 -7.30
CA SER A 149 22.21 9.08 -7.25
C SER A 149 21.75 8.09 -6.15
N PHE A 150 22.49 7.01 -5.92
CA PHE A 150 22.28 6.12 -4.76
C PHE A 150 22.45 6.87 -3.43
N MET A 151 23.49 7.70 -3.30
CA MET A 151 23.71 8.51 -2.09
C MET A 151 22.58 9.50 -1.85
N ILE A 152 22.15 10.23 -2.90
CA ILE A 152 21.07 11.22 -2.81
C ILE A 152 19.75 10.53 -2.40
N ALA A 153 19.43 9.37 -2.98
CA ALA A 153 18.27 8.58 -2.59
C ALA A 153 18.35 8.10 -1.13
N GLY A 154 19.54 7.68 -0.69
CA GLY A 154 19.81 7.33 0.71
C GLY A 154 19.60 8.51 1.66
N CYS A 155 20.12 9.69 1.33
CA CYS A 155 19.92 10.92 2.10
C CYS A 155 18.43 11.30 2.18
N ALA A 156 17.69 11.21 1.07
CA ALA A 156 16.25 11.47 1.06
C ALA A 156 15.49 10.51 2.00
N LEU A 157 15.88 9.23 2.03
CA LEU A 157 15.30 8.24 2.96
C LEU A 157 15.65 8.54 4.42
N VAL A 158 16.87 9.00 4.71
CA VAL A 158 17.26 9.45 6.06
C VAL A 158 16.41 10.65 6.49
N ILE A 159 16.23 11.64 5.63
CA ILE A 159 15.37 12.80 5.91
C ILE A 159 13.94 12.34 6.22
N ILE A 160 13.39 11.44 5.42
CA ILE A 160 12.04 10.87 5.65
C ILE A 160 11.99 10.12 6.99
N THR A 161 13.05 9.38 7.34
CA THR A 161 13.13 8.67 8.62
C THR A 161 13.14 9.64 9.80
N VAL A 162 13.91 10.71 9.71
CA VAL A 162 13.97 11.77 10.74
C VAL A 162 12.61 12.47 10.86
N LEU A 163 12.00 12.86 9.74
CA LEU A 163 10.65 13.45 9.73
C LEU A 163 9.61 12.51 10.36
N THR A 164 9.68 11.22 10.05
CA THR A 164 8.81 10.21 10.67
C THR A 164 9.04 10.11 12.18
N LEU A 165 10.30 10.16 12.62
CA LEU A 165 10.65 10.10 14.03
C LEU A 165 10.06 11.30 14.81
N VAL A 166 10.19 12.50 14.24
CA VAL A 166 9.82 13.77 14.89
C VAL A 166 8.32 14.04 14.80
N LEU A 167 7.73 13.90 13.60
CA LEU A 167 6.36 14.33 13.34
C LEU A 167 5.29 13.29 13.67
N ILE A 168 5.63 11.99 13.59
CA ILE A 168 4.65 10.94 13.81
C ILE A 168 4.78 10.41 15.25
N LYS A 169 3.68 10.45 16.00
CA LYS A 169 3.61 9.80 17.32
C LYS A 169 3.22 8.32 17.14
N GLU A 170 3.54 7.45 18.08
CA GLU A 170 2.99 6.09 18.07
C GLU A 170 1.49 6.18 18.39
N PRO A 171 0.60 5.50 17.63
CA PRO A 171 -0.81 5.44 18.01
C PRO A 171 -0.92 4.85 19.41
N PRO A 172 -1.87 5.35 20.25
CA PRO A 172 -2.09 4.75 21.56
C PRO A 172 -2.28 3.23 21.40
N ALA A 173 -1.54 2.48 22.21
CA ALA A 173 -1.65 1.04 22.20
C ALA A 173 -3.11 0.71 22.49
N THR A 174 -3.80 0.12 21.55
CA THR A 174 -5.14 -0.43 21.77
C THR A 174 -5.03 -1.34 23.00
N ASP A 175 -5.86 -1.11 23.98
CA ASP A 175 -5.80 -1.64 25.34
C ASP A 175 -5.19 -3.06 25.41
N LYS A 176 -3.96 -3.16 25.94
CA LYS A 176 -3.25 -4.44 26.15
C LYS A 176 -4.00 -5.35 27.16
N ASN A 177 -5.04 -4.86 27.81
CA ASN A 177 -5.86 -5.59 28.76
C ASN A 177 -6.82 -6.61 28.13
N LYS A 178 -7.08 -6.54 26.83
CA LYS A 178 -7.65 -7.68 26.12
C LYS A 178 -6.50 -8.66 25.86
N LYS A 179 -6.52 -9.78 26.55
CA LYS A 179 -5.65 -10.97 26.40
C LYS A 179 -5.83 -11.64 25.02
N ASP A 180 -5.87 -10.85 23.95
CA ASP A 180 -5.90 -11.38 22.60
C ASP A 180 -4.48 -11.83 22.28
N LYS A 181 -4.26 -13.13 22.32
CA LYS A 181 -3.03 -13.77 21.84
C LYS A 181 -2.78 -13.28 20.41
N PRO A 182 -1.51 -13.04 20.01
CA PRO A 182 -1.21 -12.68 18.63
C PRO A 182 -1.78 -13.77 17.72
N THR A 183 -2.75 -13.40 16.91
CA THR A 183 -3.45 -14.30 15.98
C THR A 183 -2.45 -15.00 15.08
N SER A 184 -2.55 -16.31 14.97
CA SER A 184 -1.68 -17.09 14.10
C SER A 184 -1.98 -16.75 12.64
N TYR A 185 -0.94 -16.68 11.76
CA TYR A 185 -1.16 -16.53 10.32
C TYR A 185 -2.11 -17.57 9.75
N LYS A 186 -2.05 -18.81 10.27
CA LYS A 186 -2.94 -19.89 9.86
C LYS A 186 -4.39 -19.55 10.16
N GLU A 187 -4.67 -18.98 11.32
CA GLU A 187 -6.00 -18.55 11.72
C GLU A 187 -6.51 -17.39 10.87
N LEU A 188 -5.64 -16.40 10.59
CA LEU A 188 -5.98 -15.27 9.75
C LEU A 188 -6.24 -15.70 8.29
N LEU A 189 -5.47 -16.63 7.76
CA LEU A 189 -5.67 -17.20 6.41
C LEU A 189 -6.98 -17.99 6.29
N HIS A 190 -7.44 -18.65 7.36
CA HIS A 190 -8.70 -19.40 7.35
C HIS A 190 -9.94 -18.50 7.60
N ARG A 191 -9.72 -17.23 7.90
CA ARG A 191 -10.82 -16.27 8.05
C ARG A 191 -11.48 -16.03 6.69
N ASP A 192 -12.82 -16.08 6.68
CA ASP A 192 -13.62 -15.91 5.47
C ASP A 192 -13.26 -14.64 4.71
N GLY A 193 -12.94 -14.81 3.42
CA GLY A 193 -12.64 -13.72 2.50
C GLY A 193 -11.18 -13.29 2.45
N VAL A 194 -10.32 -13.61 3.42
CA VAL A 194 -8.90 -13.22 3.40
C VAL A 194 -8.18 -13.82 2.20
N MET A 195 -8.31 -15.14 1.98
CA MET A 195 -7.68 -15.81 0.83
C MET A 195 -8.14 -15.22 -0.52
N VAL A 196 -9.40 -14.84 -0.63
CA VAL A 196 -9.93 -14.24 -1.86
C VAL A 196 -9.23 -12.91 -2.16
N ILE A 197 -9.06 -12.06 -1.15
CA ILE A 197 -8.37 -10.77 -1.30
C ILE A 197 -6.88 -10.97 -1.62
N LEU A 198 -6.21 -11.89 -0.95
CA LEU A 198 -4.78 -12.17 -1.17
C LEU A 198 -4.52 -12.68 -2.59
N ILE A 199 -5.29 -13.67 -3.03
CA ILE A 199 -5.17 -14.22 -4.39
C ILE A 199 -5.49 -13.14 -5.44
N ALA A 200 -6.58 -12.41 -5.26
CA ALA A 200 -6.96 -11.35 -6.20
C ALA A 200 -5.89 -10.26 -6.29
N ALA A 201 -5.33 -9.80 -5.16
CA ALA A 201 -4.28 -8.80 -5.14
C ALA A 201 -2.96 -9.30 -5.74
N GLY A 202 -2.58 -10.55 -5.44
CA GLY A 202 -1.38 -11.19 -5.99
C GLY A 202 -1.45 -11.36 -7.50
N LEU A 203 -2.55 -11.93 -8.01
CA LEU A 203 -2.78 -12.11 -9.44
C LEU A 203 -2.92 -10.78 -10.18
N THR A 204 -3.56 -9.78 -9.58
CA THR A 204 -3.63 -8.43 -10.16
C THR A 204 -2.24 -7.83 -10.31
N ASN A 205 -1.39 -7.92 -9.28
CA ASN A 205 -0.02 -7.44 -9.35
C ASN A 205 0.84 -8.23 -10.35
N MET A 206 0.59 -9.54 -10.49
CA MET A 206 1.21 -10.37 -11.52
C MET A 206 0.91 -9.83 -12.93
N VAL A 207 -0.34 -9.48 -13.23
CA VAL A 207 -0.72 -8.91 -14.53
C VAL A 207 -0.04 -7.57 -14.77
N ILE A 208 0.04 -6.69 -13.76
CA ILE A 208 0.73 -5.40 -13.87
C ILE A 208 2.20 -5.59 -14.21
N MET A 209 2.88 -6.45 -13.47
CA MET A 209 4.31 -6.69 -13.64
C MET A 209 4.63 -7.47 -14.92
N LEU A 210 3.71 -8.29 -15.39
CA LEU A 210 3.80 -8.97 -16.69
C LEU A 210 3.76 -7.96 -17.85
N LEU A 211 2.86 -6.98 -17.78
CA LEU A 211 2.68 -5.98 -18.85
C LEU A 211 3.80 -4.94 -18.89
N GLN A 212 4.52 -4.72 -17.80
CA GLN A 212 5.49 -3.65 -17.68
C GLN A 212 6.61 -3.71 -18.74
N PRO A 213 7.33 -4.82 -18.95
CA PRO A 213 8.33 -4.92 -20.02
C PRO A 213 7.71 -4.98 -21.42
N ILE A 214 6.54 -5.58 -21.55
CA ILE A 214 5.84 -5.76 -22.83
C ILE A 214 5.40 -4.43 -23.43
N LEU A 215 4.95 -3.50 -22.59
CA LEU A 215 4.48 -2.19 -23.01
C LEU A 215 5.56 -1.43 -23.80
N THR A 216 6.80 -1.45 -23.34
CA THR A 216 7.92 -0.78 -24.03
C THR A 216 8.18 -1.39 -25.40
N LEU A 217 8.18 -2.73 -25.51
CA LEU A 217 8.37 -3.44 -26.76
C LEU A 217 7.23 -3.15 -27.74
N TYR A 218 5.98 -3.18 -27.26
CA TYR A 218 4.81 -2.92 -28.08
C TYR A 218 4.73 -1.46 -28.57
N VAL A 219 5.13 -0.49 -27.77
CA VAL A 219 5.26 0.91 -28.20
C VAL A 219 6.27 1.04 -29.34
N GLY A 220 7.39 0.30 -29.31
CA GLY A 220 8.35 0.21 -30.39
C GLY A 220 7.74 -0.35 -31.68
N GLU A 221 6.98 -1.44 -31.55
CA GLU A 221 6.27 -2.05 -32.69
C GLU A 221 5.25 -1.09 -33.32
N LEU A 222 4.43 -0.42 -32.50
CA LEU A 222 3.42 0.56 -32.98
C LEU A 222 4.04 1.79 -33.68
N ARG A 223 5.27 2.15 -33.32
CA ARG A 223 5.98 3.28 -33.96
C ARG A 223 6.74 2.88 -35.22
N GLY A 224 7.20 1.66 -35.32
CA GLY A 224 8.10 1.19 -36.35
C GLY A 224 9.47 1.89 -36.35
N SER A 225 9.88 2.50 -35.22
CA SER A 225 11.12 3.28 -35.07
C SER A 225 11.61 3.21 -33.62
N ASP A 226 12.90 3.00 -33.43
CA ASP A 226 13.56 2.99 -32.11
C ASP A 226 13.95 4.40 -31.62
N GLU A 227 13.78 5.43 -32.47
CA GLU A 227 14.14 6.79 -32.11
C GLU A 227 13.29 7.30 -30.95
N ASN A 228 13.93 7.75 -29.88
CA ASN A 228 13.27 8.21 -28.62
C ASN A 228 12.30 7.18 -27.96
N LEU A 229 12.46 5.89 -28.26
CA LEU A 229 11.57 4.84 -27.78
C LEU A 229 11.44 4.85 -26.24
N ILE A 230 12.56 5.02 -25.53
CA ILE A 230 12.59 5.03 -24.05
C ILE A 230 11.73 6.17 -23.50
N MET A 231 11.88 7.38 -24.06
CA MET A 231 11.14 8.56 -23.62
C MET A 231 9.63 8.40 -23.87
N ILE A 232 9.26 7.92 -25.05
CA ILE A 232 7.85 7.77 -25.44
C ILE A 232 7.18 6.62 -24.68
N SER A 233 7.86 5.52 -24.51
CA SER A 233 7.36 4.40 -23.67
C SER A 233 7.17 4.86 -22.23
N GLY A 234 8.12 5.62 -21.68
CA GLY A 234 8.03 6.24 -20.37
C GLY A 234 6.83 7.18 -20.26
N PHE A 235 6.57 8.01 -21.27
CA PHE A 235 5.42 8.90 -21.32
C PHE A 235 4.10 8.11 -21.35
N VAL A 236 3.97 7.11 -22.22
CA VAL A 236 2.78 6.24 -22.31
C VAL A 236 2.53 5.49 -21.00
N PHE A 237 3.58 4.97 -20.37
CA PHE A 237 3.50 4.34 -19.05
C PHE A 237 3.00 5.32 -17.97
N SER A 238 3.53 6.55 -18.00
CA SER A 238 3.18 7.59 -17.03
C SER A 238 1.72 8.02 -17.13
N LEU A 239 1.08 7.92 -18.31
CA LEU A 239 -0.33 8.26 -18.49
C LEU A 239 -1.26 7.45 -17.56
N SER A 240 -1.03 6.14 -17.44
CA SER A 240 -1.82 5.30 -16.54
C SER A 240 -1.57 5.64 -15.07
N GLY A 241 -0.32 5.94 -14.72
CA GLY A 241 0.02 6.38 -13.37
C GLY A 241 -0.63 7.73 -13.02
N PHE A 242 -0.56 8.71 -13.92
CA PHE A 242 -1.18 10.01 -13.73
C PHE A 242 -2.71 9.90 -13.58
N ALA A 243 -3.36 9.16 -14.48
CA ALA A 243 -4.78 8.86 -14.38
C ALA A 243 -5.14 8.18 -13.04
N GLY A 244 -4.33 7.21 -12.63
CA GLY A 244 -4.48 6.49 -11.37
C GLY A 244 -4.34 7.38 -10.14
N ALA A 245 -3.38 8.30 -10.13
CA ALA A 245 -3.19 9.23 -9.03
C ALA A 245 -4.42 10.12 -8.79
N ILE A 246 -5.06 10.58 -9.87
CA ILE A 246 -6.29 11.38 -9.81
C ILE A 246 -7.49 10.53 -9.39
N ALA A 247 -7.62 9.32 -9.92
CA ALA A 247 -8.80 8.49 -9.73
C ALA A 247 -8.82 7.73 -8.38
N ALA A 248 -7.65 7.44 -7.77
CA ALA A 248 -7.58 6.65 -6.55
C ALA A 248 -8.40 7.22 -5.36
N PRO A 249 -8.37 8.54 -5.05
CA PRO A 249 -9.23 9.10 -4.00
C PRO A 249 -10.72 9.01 -4.35
N ILE A 250 -11.08 9.11 -5.64
CA ILE A 250 -12.47 9.01 -6.12
C ILE A 250 -12.99 7.59 -5.89
N TRP A 251 -12.17 6.58 -6.22
CA TRP A 251 -12.49 5.18 -5.95
C TRP A 251 -12.59 4.89 -4.45
N GLY A 252 -11.73 5.51 -3.64
CA GLY A 252 -11.82 5.42 -2.18
C GLY A 252 -13.17 5.92 -1.64
N ARG A 253 -13.65 7.07 -2.14
CA ARG A 253 -14.99 7.61 -1.79
C ARG A 253 -16.12 6.71 -2.29
N LYS A 254 -16.05 6.24 -3.53
CA LYS A 254 -17.01 5.28 -4.08
C LYS A 254 -17.06 3.99 -3.25
N GLY A 255 -15.92 3.47 -2.84
CA GLY A 255 -15.84 2.28 -1.98
C GLY A 255 -16.57 2.44 -0.64
N GLN A 256 -16.53 3.64 -0.05
CA GLN A 256 -17.31 3.94 1.15
C GLN A 256 -18.82 4.03 0.89
N ALA A 257 -19.21 4.49 -0.29
CA ALA A 257 -20.64 4.67 -0.64
C ALA A 257 -21.31 3.36 -1.07
N ILE A 258 -20.68 2.59 -1.97
CA ILE A 258 -21.29 1.39 -2.60
C ILE A 258 -20.71 0.07 -2.07
N GLY A 259 -19.68 0.13 -1.22
CA GLY A 259 -18.96 -1.01 -0.68
C GLY A 259 -17.67 -1.32 -1.43
N PHE A 260 -16.62 -1.66 -0.70
CA PHE A 260 -15.29 -1.92 -1.26
C PHE A 260 -15.24 -3.16 -2.15
N TYR A 261 -16.05 -4.17 -1.85
CA TYR A 261 -16.23 -5.35 -2.70
C TYR A 261 -16.69 -4.99 -4.10
N ARG A 262 -17.79 -4.22 -4.22
CA ARG A 262 -18.34 -3.79 -5.52
C ARG A 262 -17.34 -2.92 -6.26
N THR A 263 -16.66 -2.04 -5.55
CA THR A 263 -15.63 -1.15 -6.10
C THR A 263 -14.45 -1.95 -6.66
N MET A 264 -13.99 -2.99 -5.99
CA MET A 264 -12.92 -3.86 -6.46
C MET A 264 -13.35 -4.63 -7.72
N VAL A 265 -14.54 -5.22 -7.72
CA VAL A 265 -15.05 -5.96 -8.88
C VAL A 265 -15.23 -5.03 -10.09
N THR A 266 -15.78 -3.82 -9.90
CA THR A 266 -15.92 -2.85 -11.00
C THR A 266 -14.57 -2.39 -11.53
N GLY A 267 -13.57 -2.15 -10.64
CA GLY A 267 -12.21 -1.81 -11.04
C GLY A 267 -11.54 -2.93 -11.85
N LEU A 268 -11.62 -4.17 -11.38
CA LEU A 268 -11.09 -5.35 -12.09
C LEU A 268 -11.75 -5.54 -13.47
N THR A 269 -13.06 -5.44 -13.53
CA THR A 269 -13.82 -5.62 -14.78
C THR A 269 -13.51 -4.50 -15.77
N ALA A 270 -13.54 -3.24 -15.33
CA ALA A 270 -13.25 -2.09 -16.19
C ALA A 270 -11.82 -2.15 -16.73
N SER A 271 -10.83 -2.42 -15.84
CA SER A 271 -9.44 -2.54 -16.25
C SER A 271 -9.20 -3.73 -17.16
N GLY A 272 -9.86 -4.87 -16.89
CA GLY A 272 -9.76 -6.07 -17.72
C GLY A 272 -10.27 -5.84 -19.13
N LEU A 273 -11.43 -5.19 -19.28
CA LEU A 273 -11.98 -4.82 -20.59
C LEU A 273 -11.09 -3.81 -21.33
N LEU A 274 -10.63 -2.77 -20.63
CA LEU A 274 -9.78 -1.74 -21.24
C LEU A 274 -8.42 -2.29 -21.69
N ILE A 275 -7.81 -3.20 -20.91
CA ILE A 275 -6.56 -3.87 -21.30
C ILE A 275 -6.79 -4.83 -22.47
N ALA A 276 -7.89 -5.58 -22.47
CA ALA A 276 -8.23 -6.43 -23.62
C ALA A 276 -8.44 -5.59 -24.89
N LEU A 277 -9.07 -4.42 -24.79
CA LEU A 277 -9.24 -3.48 -25.91
C LEU A 277 -7.89 -2.93 -26.44
N GLN A 278 -6.83 -2.93 -25.65
CA GLN A 278 -5.48 -2.53 -26.12
C GLN A 278 -4.89 -3.46 -27.20
N PHE A 279 -5.50 -4.62 -27.43
CA PHE A 279 -5.18 -5.49 -28.56
C PHE A 279 -5.54 -4.87 -29.92
N ILE A 280 -6.51 -3.95 -29.99
CA ILE A 280 -7.11 -3.45 -31.25
C ILE A 280 -6.27 -2.34 -31.90
N PRO A 281 -5.71 -1.35 -31.18
CA PRO A 281 -5.04 -0.22 -31.81
C PRO A 281 -3.77 -0.62 -32.55
N ASN A 282 -3.65 -0.17 -33.80
CA ASN A 282 -2.47 -0.31 -34.65
C ASN A 282 -1.62 0.98 -34.69
N THR A 283 -1.96 1.98 -33.85
CA THR A 283 -1.23 3.25 -33.75
C THR A 283 -1.06 3.68 -32.31
N LEU A 284 -0.06 4.49 -32.06
CA LEU A 284 0.35 4.88 -30.71
C LEU A 284 -0.72 5.70 -29.95
N VAL A 285 -1.39 6.64 -30.65
CA VAL A 285 -2.31 7.57 -29.99
C VAL A 285 -3.54 6.88 -29.35
N PRO A 286 -4.31 6.04 -30.06
CA PRO A 286 -5.41 5.30 -29.45
C PRO A 286 -4.93 4.36 -28.34
N PHE A 287 -3.76 3.72 -28.49
CA PHE A 287 -3.17 2.90 -27.45
C PHE A 287 -2.87 3.72 -26.19
N ALA A 288 -2.27 4.90 -26.32
CA ALA A 288 -1.97 5.81 -25.22
C ALA A 288 -3.25 6.30 -24.50
N MET A 289 -4.32 6.59 -25.25
CA MET A 289 -5.63 6.94 -24.69
C MET A 289 -6.22 5.78 -23.86
N LEU A 290 -6.18 4.56 -24.39
CA LEU A 290 -6.60 3.37 -23.63
C LEU A 290 -5.75 3.15 -22.39
N GLN A 291 -4.44 3.39 -22.47
CA GLN A 291 -3.51 3.29 -21.34
C GLN A 291 -3.89 4.28 -20.21
N PHE A 292 -4.28 5.51 -20.56
CA PHE A 292 -4.82 6.47 -19.61
C PHE A 292 -6.11 5.94 -18.94
N CYS A 293 -7.05 5.44 -19.74
CA CYS A 293 -8.30 4.87 -19.22
C CYS A 293 -8.06 3.66 -18.31
N VAL A 294 -7.10 2.78 -18.64
CA VAL A 294 -6.69 1.65 -17.81
C VAL A 294 -6.26 2.15 -16.43
N GLY A 295 -5.47 3.22 -16.36
CA GLY A 295 -5.05 3.82 -15.09
C GLY A 295 -6.21 4.26 -14.20
N LEU A 296 -7.27 4.83 -14.80
CA LEU A 296 -8.49 5.20 -14.08
C LEU A 296 -9.17 3.98 -13.41
N GLY A 297 -9.25 2.85 -14.12
CA GLY A 297 -9.86 1.62 -13.60
C GLY A 297 -9.01 0.94 -12.53
N PHE A 298 -7.72 0.79 -12.79
CA PHE A 298 -6.78 0.09 -11.92
C PHE A 298 -6.65 0.70 -10.53
N SER A 299 -6.71 2.02 -10.46
CA SER A 299 -6.50 2.76 -9.21
C SER A 299 -7.51 2.46 -8.11
N GLY A 300 -8.66 1.87 -8.45
CA GLY A 300 -9.68 1.45 -7.49
C GLY A 300 -9.41 0.10 -6.83
N ILE A 301 -8.58 -0.77 -7.43
CA ILE A 301 -8.44 -2.17 -7.01
C ILE A 301 -7.71 -2.28 -5.66
N PHE A 302 -6.48 -1.77 -5.56
CA PHE A 302 -5.68 -1.88 -4.34
C PHE A 302 -6.22 -1.10 -3.14
N PRO A 303 -6.74 0.14 -3.28
CA PRO A 303 -7.41 0.82 -2.16
C PRO A 303 -8.61 0.03 -1.63
N SER A 304 -9.37 -0.60 -2.52
CA SER A 304 -10.50 -1.46 -2.12
C SER A 304 -10.02 -2.72 -1.41
N ALA A 305 -8.98 -3.40 -1.90
CA ALA A 305 -8.39 -4.56 -1.25
C ALA A 305 -7.85 -4.21 0.15
N ASN A 306 -7.13 -3.09 0.28
CA ASN A 306 -6.61 -2.59 1.56
C ASN A 306 -7.74 -2.25 2.55
N SER A 307 -8.82 -1.62 2.06
CA SER A 307 -9.97 -1.27 2.91
C SER A 307 -10.76 -2.51 3.35
N MET A 308 -10.92 -3.51 2.48
CA MET A 308 -11.52 -4.80 2.85
C MET A 308 -10.65 -5.54 3.87
N ALA A 309 -9.34 -5.50 3.72
CA ALA A 309 -8.40 -6.07 4.69
C ALA A 309 -8.58 -5.46 6.10
N ILE A 310 -8.79 -4.15 6.19
CA ILE A 310 -9.07 -3.45 7.44
C ILE A 310 -10.39 -3.93 8.06
N ASN A 311 -11.42 -4.12 7.24
CA ASN A 311 -12.74 -4.54 7.72
C ASN A 311 -12.78 -6.00 8.22
N LEU A 312 -11.87 -6.84 7.72
CA LEU A 312 -11.76 -8.25 8.11
C LEU A 312 -10.86 -8.47 9.34
N THR A 313 -10.16 -7.45 9.80
CA THR A 313 -9.14 -7.58 10.84
C THR A 313 -9.34 -6.60 11.98
N SER A 314 -9.02 -7.05 13.18
CA SER A 314 -8.93 -6.17 14.34
C SER A 314 -7.76 -5.19 14.20
N PRO A 315 -7.76 -4.06 14.91
CA PRO A 315 -6.64 -3.11 14.90
C PRO A 315 -5.27 -3.73 15.23
N LEU A 316 -5.26 -4.82 16.02
CA LEU A 316 -4.07 -5.54 16.44
C LEU A 316 -3.49 -6.46 15.35
N GLU A 317 -4.31 -6.85 14.36
CA GLU A 317 -3.94 -7.79 13.29
C GLU A 317 -3.62 -7.10 11.96
N ARG A 318 -3.84 -5.79 11.87
CA ARG A 318 -3.70 -5.03 10.60
C ARG A 318 -2.30 -5.10 10.01
N GLY A 319 -1.27 -5.07 10.85
CA GLY A 319 0.11 -5.21 10.39
C GLY A 319 0.36 -6.57 9.73
N SER A 320 -0.10 -7.64 10.36
CA SER A 320 -0.02 -9.00 9.82
C SER A 320 -0.78 -9.14 8.51
N MET A 321 -2.00 -8.59 8.44
CA MET A 321 -2.83 -8.64 7.24
C MET A 321 -2.22 -7.86 6.07
N PHE A 322 -1.73 -6.64 6.31
CA PHE A 322 -1.05 -5.87 5.27
C PHE A 322 0.28 -6.51 4.86
N GLY A 323 0.99 -7.15 5.80
CA GLY A 323 2.18 -7.94 5.50
C GLY A 323 1.90 -9.09 4.54
N MET A 324 0.82 -9.86 4.79
CA MET A 324 0.40 -10.95 3.90
C MET A 324 -0.09 -10.43 2.54
N LEU A 325 -0.86 -9.35 2.53
CA LEU A 325 -1.35 -8.74 1.30
C LEU A 325 -0.18 -8.26 0.42
N PHE A 326 0.79 -7.62 1.03
CA PHE A 326 2.01 -7.19 0.33
C PHE A 326 2.84 -8.39 -0.13
N SER A 327 2.97 -9.45 0.69
CA SER A 327 3.64 -10.69 0.28
C SER A 327 2.99 -11.32 -0.95
N ALA A 328 1.65 -11.43 -0.97
CA ALA A 328 0.93 -11.94 -2.12
C ALA A 328 1.20 -11.12 -3.40
N GLN A 329 1.23 -9.78 -3.27
CA GLN A 329 1.60 -8.89 -4.38
C GLN A 329 3.04 -9.13 -4.84
N GLN A 330 3.99 -9.31 -3.93
CA GLN A 330 5.39 -9.56 -4.28
C GLN A 330 5.61 -10.91 -4.97
N VAL A 331 4.85 -11.94 -4.58
CA VAL A 331 4.83 -13.22 -5.31
C VAL A 331 4.33 -13.00 -6.74
N GLY A 332 3.23 -12.28 -6.91
CA GLY A 332 2.73 -11.91 -8.24
C GLY A 332 3.76 -11.10 -9.03
N GLY A 333 4.42 -10.13 -8.38
CA GLY A 333 5.47 -9.31 -8.97
C GLY A 333 6.72 -10.09 -9.38
N THR A 334 7.02 -11.22 -8.74
CA THR A 334 8.12 -12.10 -9.12
C THR A 334 7.75 -12.98 -10.33
N ILE A 335 6.54 -13.53 -10.31
CA ILE A 335 6.07 -14.48 -11.33
C ILE A 335 5.69 -13.76 -12.63
N GLY A 336 5.10 -12.57 -12.54
CA GLY A 336 4.58 -11.82 -13.69
C GLY A 336 5.59 -11.61 -14.82
N PRO A 337 6.75 -11.00 -14.58
CA PRO A 337 7.76 -10.77 -15.62
C PRO A 337 8.32 -12.07 -16.22
N ILE A 338 8.42 -13.15 -15.44
CA ILE A 338 8.88 -14.47 -15.91
C ILE A 338 7.88 -15.02 -16.93
N ILE A 339 6.59 -15.02 -16.57
CA ILE A 339 5.52 -15.46 -17.47
C ILE A 339 5.44 -14.54 -18.70
N GLY A 340 5.51 -13.21 -18.49
CA GLY A 340 5.46 -12.24 -19.58
C GLY A 340 6.57 -12.42 -20.60
N GLY A 341 7.81 -12.58 -20.13
CA GLY A 341 8.95 -12.85 -20.98
C GLY A 341 8.85 -14.17 -21.75
N ALA A 342 8.40 -15.24 -21.08
CA ALA A 342 8.17 -16.54 -21.74
C ALA A 342 7.09 -16.45 -22.82
N ILE A 343 5.95 -15.81 -22.52
CA ILE A 343 4.83 -15.68 -23.46
C ILE A 343 5.23 -14.79 -24.65
N ALA A 344 5.97 -13.71 -24.43
CA ALA A 344 6.43 -12.81 -25.49
C ALA A 344 7.33 -13.48 -26.52
N THR A 345 7.93 -14.62 -26.18
CA THR A 345 8.75 -15.40 -27.10
C THR A 345 7.90 -16.18 -28.12
N TYR A 346 6.67 -16.55 -27.76
CA TYR A 346 5.82 -17.43 -28.55
C TYR A 346 4.59 -16.74 -29.14
N LEU A 347 4.16 -15.63 -28.58
CA LEU A 347 2.95 -14.90 -28.97
C LEU A 347 3.29 -13.48 -29.49
N ASN A 348 2.42 -12.97 -30.39
CA ASN A 348 2.44 -11.57 -30.76
C ASN A 348 2.21 -10.68 -29.52
N LEU A 349 2.97 -9.57 -29.42
CA LEU A 349 2.93 -8.66 -28.28
C LEU A 349 1.51 -8.12 -28.01
N ALA A 350 0.73 -7.82 -29.06
CA ALA A 350 -0.66 -7.39 -28.92
C ALA A 350 -1.53 -8.44 -28.19
N SER A 351 -1.34 -9.74 -28.49
CA SER A 351 -2.10 -10.84 -27.89
C SER A 351 -1.90 -10.93 -26.37
N ILE A 352 -0.78 -10.42 -25.85
CA ILE A 352 -0.49 -10.42 -24.41
C ILE A 352 -1.43 -9.47 -23.68
N PHE A 353 -1.80 -8.34 -24.29
CA PHE A 353 -2.81 -7.44 -23.70
C PHE A 353 -4.18 -8.10 -23.62
N LEU A 354 -4.60 -8.82 -24.67
CA LEU A 354 -5.84 -9.58 -24.65
C LEU A 354 -5.84 -10.65 -23.55
N LEU A 355 -4.77 -11.44 -23.44
CA LEU A 355 -4.60 -12.46 -22.41
C LEU A 355 -4.62 -11.84 -20.99
N SER A 356 -3.92 -10.74 -20.81
CA SER A 356 -3.87 -10.00 -19.53
C SER A 356 -5.23 -9.45 -19.15
N GLY A 357 -5.97 -8.89 -20.11
CA GLY A 357 -7.35 -8.42 -19.90
C GLY A 357 -8.29 -9.56 -19.51
N CYS A 358 -8.23 -10.70 -20.23
CA CYS A 358 -8.99 -11.90 -19.88
C CYS A 358 -8.62 -12.43 -18.49
N THR A 359 -7.34 -12.41 -18.12
CA THR A 359 -6.91 -12.81 -16.78
C THR A 359 -7.53 -11.92 -15.70
N LEU A 360 -7.61 -10.60 -15.88
CA LEU A 360 -8.26 -9.71 -14.92
C LEU A 360 -9.79 -9.96 -14.85
N LEU A 361 -10.44 -10.27 -15.97
CA LEU A 361 -11.86 -10.65 -15.99
C LEU A 361 -12.08 -11.97 -15.23
N CYS A 362 -11.19 -12.94 -15.40
CA CYS A 362 -11.21 -14.19 -14.64
C CYS A 362 -11.00 -13.93 -13.13
N ILE A 363 -10.10 -13.00 -12.75
CA ILE A 363 -9.93 -12.59 -11.35
C ILE A 363 -11.22 -11.93 -10.83
N ALA A 364 -11.86 -11.05 -11.60
CA ALA A 364 -13.13 -10.45 -11.23
C ALA A 364 -14.20 -11.53 -11.00
N LEU A 365 -14.34 -12.47 -11.93
CA LEU A 365 -15.26 -13.60 -11.80
C LEU A 365 -14.93 -14.47 -10.58
N PHE A 366 -13.66 -14.80 -10.35
CA PHE A 366 -13.23 -15.51 -9.16
C PHE A 366 -13.65 -14.81 -7.87
N VAL A 367 -13.45 -13.49 -7.79
CA VAL A 367 -13.89 -12.68 -6.63
C VAL A 367 -15.41 -12.72 -6.47
N VAL A 368 -16.18 -12.64 -7.57
CA VAL A 368 -17.66 -12.71 -7.53
C VAL A 368 -18.15 -14.06 -7.01
N LEU A 369 -17.54 -15.14 -7.47
CA LEU A 369 -17.95 -16.51 -7.15
C LEU A 369 -17.52 -16.94 -5.73
N LYS A 370 -16.31 -16.55 -5.32
CA LYS A 370 -15.67 -17.03 -4.06
C LYS A 370 -15.79 -16.06 -2.90
N ALA A 371 -16.20 -14.81 -3.13
CA ALA A 371 -16.37 -13.87 -2.03
C ALA A 371 -17.52 -14.30 -1.10
N PRO A 372 -17.26 -14.45 0.21
CA PRO A 372 -18.29 -14.77 1.19
C PRO A 372 -19.26 -13.60 1.38
N ALA A 373 -20.42 -13.88 1.99
CA ALA A 373 -21.44 -12.87 2.26
C ALA A 373 -20.90 -11.70 3.11
N SER A 374 -19.97 -11.97 4.00
CA SER A 374 -19.28 -10.97 4.84
C SER A 374 -18.55 -9.89 4.02
N LEU A 375 -17.98 -10.23 2.86
CA LEU A 375 -17.35 -9.27 1.95
C LEU A 375 -18.36 -8.55 1.04
N LYS A 376 -19.46 -9.21 0.71
CA LYS A 376 -20.50 -8.67 -0.19
C LYS A 376 -21.42 -7.67 0.51
N ALA A 377 -21.53 -7.75 1.84
CA ALA A 377 -22.30 -6.81 2.63
C ALA A 377 -21.75 -5.39 2.39
N ALA A 378 -22.61 -4.50 1.91
CA ALA A 378 -22.32 -3.08 1.85
C ALA A 378 -21.95 -2.61 3.28
N PRO A 379 -21.14 -1.54 3.44
CA PRO A 379 -20.89 -0.99 4.76
C PRO A 379 -22.25 -0.74 5.41
N SER A 380 -22.59 -1.62 6.34
CA SER A 380 -23.93 -1.67 6.88
C SER A 380 -24.21 -0.34 7.59
N THR A 381 -25.33 0.26 7.28
CA THR A 381 -26.11 1.15 8.14
C THR A 381 -26.12 0.61 9.61
N CYS A 382 -26.02 -0.70 9.79
CA CYS A 382 -25.92 -1.40 11.07
C CYS A 382 -24.65 -1.06 11.88
N ALA A 383 -23.47 -0.84 11.24
CA ALA A 383 -22.28 -0.33 11.95
C ALA A 383 -22.42 1.14 12.34
N LYS A 384 -23.27 1.91 11.65
CA LYS A 384 -23.67 3.26 12.05
C LYS A 384 -24.67 3.22 13.21
N GLU A 385 -25.60 2.30 13.20
CA GLU A 385 -26.60 2.17 14.28
C GLU A 385 -26.00 1.62 15.57
N THR A 386 -25.17 0.59 15.51
CA THR A 386 -24.49 0.04 16.70
C THR A 386 -23.54 1.06 17.32
N ARG A 387 -22.73 1.78 16.50
CA ARG A 387 -21.86 2.84 17.01
C ARG A 387 -22.62 4.10 17.47
N SER A 388 -23.73 4.41 16.85
CA SER A 388 -24.61 5.49 17.32
C SER A 388 -25.26 5.08 18.65
N HIS A 389 -25.68 3.85 18.83
CA HIS A 389 -26.21 3.35 20.10
C HIS A 389 -25.13 3.29 21.20
N ASP A 390 -23.92 2.78 20.88
CA ASP A 390 -22.82 2.73 21.83
C ASP A 390 -22.33 4.15 22.22
N ALA A 391 -22.19 5.05 21.25
CA ALA A 391 -21.83 6.44 21.53
C ALA A 391 -22.93 7.21 22.29
N ILE A 392 -24.20 6.92 22.01
CA ILE A 392 -25.33 7.50 22.77
C ILE A 392 -25.38 6.89 24.18
N ALA A 393 -25.06 5.61 24.34
CA ALA A 393 -24.97 4.96 25.66
C ALA A 393 -23.82 5.55 26.49
N GLU A 394 -22.64 5.74 25.88
CA GLU A 394 -21.46 6.32 26.52
C GLU A 394 -21.70 7.79 26.93
N ILE A 395 -22.34 8.58 26.05
CA ILE A 395 -22.74 9.98 26.38
C ILE A 395 -23.79 9.98 27.51
N LYS A 396 -24.77 9.07 27.49
CA LYS A 396 -25.76 8.98 28.58
C LYS A 396 -25.13 8.62 29.91
N GLU A 397 -24.14 7.72 29.91
CA GLU A 397 -23.42 7.30 31.12
C GLU A 397 -22.53 8.44 31.66
N GLN A 398 -21.85 9.19 30.78
CA GLN A 398 -21.10 10.39 31.16
C GLN A 398 -22.00 11.50 31.73
N VAL A 399 -23.11 11.80 31.07
CA VAL A 399 -24.07 12.82 31.53
C VAL A 399 -24.70 12.39 32.86
N ALA A 400 -25.04 11.11 33.02
CA ALA A 400 -25.57 10.58 34.29
C ALA A 400 -24.57 10.68 35.45
N SER A 401 -23.27 10.40 35.18
CA SER A 401 -22.22 10.53 36.21
C SER A 401 -21.95 12.00 36.57
N GLU A 402 -22.04 12.92 35.61
CA GLU A 402 -21.85 14.35 35.82
C GLU A 402 -23.02 14.98 36.61
N ILE A 403 -24.25 14.55 36.32
CA ILE A 403 -25.45 14.95 37.10
C ILE A 403 -25.37 14.39 38.52
N ALA A 404 -24.95 13.14 38.71
CA ALA A 404 -24.78 12.55 40.01
C ALA A 404 -23.75 13.30 40.87
N SER A 405 -22.59 13.67 40.27
CA SER A 405 -21.57 14.44 40.98
C SER A 405 -22.02 15.87 41.34
N GLN A 406 -22.80 16.51 40.46
CA GLN A 406 -23.41 17.85 40.77
C GLN A 406 -24.43 17.79 41.87
N LEU A 407 -25.29 16.74 41.90
CA LEU A 407 -26.24 16.54 42.97
C LEU A 407 -25.58 16.23 44.34
N GLU A 408 -24.50 15.46 44.36
CA GLU A 408 -23.70 15.22 45.56
C GLU A 408 -23.05 16.52 46.08
N ALA A 409 -22.52 17.35 45.18
CA ALA A 409 -21.93 18.63 45.53
C ALA A 409 -22.98 19.60 46.08
N GLU A 410 -24.18 19.65 45.47
CA GLU A 410 -25.31 20.45 45.96
C GLU A 410 -25.80 19.99 47.35
N GLN A 411 -25.92 18.69 47.55
CA GLN A 411 -26.28 18.12 48.85
C GLN A 411 -25.24 18.37 49.94
N ALA A 412 -23.94 18.36 49.57
CA ALA A 412 -22.85 18.68 50.48
C ALA A 412 -22.89 20.17 50.87
N ALA A 413 -23.13 21.04 49.89
CA ALA A 413 -23.31 22.50 50.12
C ALA A 413 -24.53 22.80 51.01
N ALA A 414 -25.67 22.15 50.75
CA ALA A 414 -26.87 22.28 51.57
C ALA A 414 -26.67 21.81 53.02
N LYS A 415 -25.91 20.74 53.22
CA LYS A 415 -25.54 20.24 54.56
C LYS A 415 -24.61 21.23 55.29
N SER A 416 -23.68 21.86 54.60
CA SER A 416 -22.76 22.83 55.18
C SER A 416 -23.49 24.12 55.63
N VAL A 417 -24.44 24.58 54.83
CA VAL A 417 -25.29 25.77 55.14
C VAL A 417 -26.20 25.47 56.36
N ARG A 418 -26.77 24.24 56.43
CA ARG A 418 -27.55 23.84 57.58
C ARG A 418 -26.74 23.73 58.90
N LYS A 419 -25.50 23.30 58.76
CA LYS A 419 -24.59 23.17 59.93
C LYS A 419 -24.16 24.57 60.43
N HIS A 420 -24.00 25.54 59.53
CA HIS A 420 -23.66 26.90 59.87
C HIS A 420 -24.84 27.63 60.54
N ASN A 421 -26.05 27.50 60.02
CA ASN A 421 -27.26 28.03 60.59
C ASN A 421 -27.61 27.48 61.99
N ASN A 422 -27.31 26.19 62.21
CA ASN A 422 -27.52 25.61 63.56
C ASN A 422 -26.49 26.12 64.58
N HIS A 423 -25.27 26.41 64.17
CA HIS A 423 -24.24 26.98 65.05
C HIS A 423 -24.60 28.42 65.45
N ASP A 424 -25.15 29.23 64.52
CA ASP A 424 -25.61 30.60 64.77
C ASP A 424 -26.88 30.64 65.66
N LEU A 425 -27.67 29.56 65.67
CA LEU A 425 -28.85 29.44 66.56
C LEU A 425 -28.46 29.02 67.97
N GLU A 426 -27.43 28.19 68.13
CA GLU A 426 -26.92 27.80 69.47
C GLU A 426 -26.18 28.94 70.17
N GLU A 427 -25.46 29.82 69.44
CA GLU A 427 -24.81 31.03 70.02
C GLU A 427 -25.80 32.11 70.42
N ARG A 428 -27.00 32.18 69.82
CA ARG A 428 -28.04 33.16 70.18
C ARG A 428 -28.91 32.76 71.36
N THR A 429 -28.77 31.55 71.91
CA THR A 429 -29.51 31.02 73.05
C THR A 429 -28.74 31.07 74.39
N ILE A 430 -27.50 31.59 74.37
CA ILE A 430 -26.62 31.65 75.58
C ILE A 430 -26.41 33.10 76.05
N ASP A 431 -26.99 34.10 75.41
CA ASP A 431 -27.14 35.49 75.91
C ASP A 431 -28.62 35.71 76.36
#